data_8f978bd7903d701702776008d87ebd41
#
_entry.id   8f978bd7903d701702776008d87ebd41
#
_cell.length_a   1.000
_cell.length_b   1.000
_cell.length_c   1.000
_cell.angle_alpha   90.00
_cell.angle_beta   90.00
_cell.angle_gamma   90.00
#
_symmetry.space_group_name_H-M   'P 1'
#
loop_
_entity.id
_entity.type
_entity.pdbx_description
1 polymer ?
#
loop_
_entity_poly.entity_id
_entity_poly.type
_entity_poly.pdbx_seq_one_letter_code
_entity_poly.pdbx_strand_id
1 'polypeptide(L)'
;NDVDPTVSLQRYGDCGMLYGANWRNFNYDGFDQIVSVINNLRMNPTSRYHIVTGWNPNQIGYKATAALPACHMLFQCNVRQGSYLDLMFLQRSCDLFLGVPYNWASYAILLHLLAALTGLEPGDLIWVGNSVHIYENQVEAVETQLERIPGTLPKLVIDNTKVNSLVEMESIPTLLQELCHEDFNLIGYNPQGVIKAPLSTGTVRK
;
A
#
# COMPACT_ATOMS: atom_id res chain seq x y z
N ASN A 1 -16.23 -32.64 -3.10
CA ASN A 1 -16.03 -31.80 -1.89
C ASN A 1 -15.50 -30.44 -2.34
N ASP A 2 -16.41 -29.61 -2.88
CA ASP A 2 -16.08 -28.24 -3.27
C ASP A 2 -16.09 -27.36 -2.02
N VAL A 3 -14.99 -27.35 -1.29
CA VAL A 3 -14.78 -26.37 -0.21
C VAL A 3 -14.49 -25.05 -0.90
N ASP A 4 -15.33 -24.04 -0.61
CA ASP A 4 -15.09 -22.68 -1.07
C ASP A 4 -13.67 -22.27 -0.65
N PRO A 5 -12.76 -21.98 -1.61
CA PRO A 5 -11.38 -21.65 -1.28
C PRO A 5 -11.24 -20.45 -0.37
N THR A 6 -12.20 -19.50 -0.41
CA THR A 6 -12.19 -18.33 0.49
C THR A 6 -12.42 -18.74 1.95
N VAL A 7 -13.26 -19.75 2.22
CA VAL A 7 -13.50 -20.28 3.57
C VAL A 7 -12.25 -21.03 4.08
N SER A 8 -11.57 -21.77 3.20
CA SER A 8 -10.33 -22.46 3.54
C SER A 8 -9.22 -21.49 3.93
N LEU A 9 -9.00 -20.43 3.13
CA LEU A 9 -8.00 -19.39 3.39
C LEU A 9 -8.27 -18.67 4.72
N GLN A 10 -9.52 -18.24 4.98
CA GLN A 10 -9.90 -17.60 6.23
C GLN A 10 -9.68 -18.51 7.45
N ARG A 11 -9.90 -19.81 7.31
CA ARG A 11 -9.74 -20.77 8.41
C ARG A 11 -8.29 -20.94 8.86
N TYR A 12 -7.33 -20.80 7.95
CA TYR A 12 -5.90 -20.97 8.24
C TYR A 12 -5.14 -19.64 8.37
N GLY A 13 -5.83 -18.50 8.28
CA GLY A 13 -5.21 -17.17 8.36
C GLY A 13 -4.40 -16.77 7.13
N ASP A 14 -4.42 -17.56 6.06
CA ASP A 14 -3.80 -17.24 4.79
C ASP A 14 -4.80 -16.45 3.92
N CYS A 15 -4.44 -15.24 3.54
CA CYS A 15 -5.24 -14.38 2.68
C CYS A 15 -5.03 -14.66 1.18
N GLY A 16 -4.11 -15.54 0.83
CA GLY A 16 -3.74 -15.83 -0.57
C GLY A 16 -2.95 -14.70 -1.23
N MET A 17 -2.93 -14.71 -2.55
CA MET A 17 -2.17 -13.74 -3.36
C MET A 17 -2.84 -12.37 -3.35
N LEU A 18 -2.45 -11.54 -2.40
CA LEU A 18 -2.91 -10.15 -2.27
C LEU A 18 -1.73 -9.18 -2.33
N TYR A 19 -2.00 -7.97 -2.78
CA TYR A 19 -1.08 -6.81 -2.72
C TYR A 19 0.39 -7.16 -2.96
N GLY A 20 1.19 -7.23 -1.90
CA GLY A 20 2.62 -7.49 -1.95
C GLY A 20 2.99 -8.81 -2.63
N ALA A 21 2.17 -9.84 -2.52
CA ALA A 21 2.39 -11.09 -3.24
C ALA A 21 2.29 -10.87 -4.77
N ASN A 22 1.27 -10.15 -5.24
CA ASN A 22 1.16 -9.78 -6.66
C ASN A 22 2.24 -8.77 -7.08
N TRP A 23 2.66 -7.86 -6.20
CA TRP A 23 3.70 -6.90 -6.50
C TRP A 23 5.08 -7.55 -6.69
N ARG A 24 5.39 -8.61 -5.90
CA ARG A 24 6.69 -9.25 -5.87
C ARG A 24 6.80 -10.54 -6.70
N ASN A 25 5.67 -11.15 -7.05
CA ASN A 25 5.63 -12.40 -7.83
C ASN A 25 4.29 -12.52 -8.58
N PHE A 26 4.08 -11.67 -9.57
CA PHE A 26 2.83 -11.62 -10.32
C PHE A 26 2.58 -12.93 -11.07
N ASN A 27 1.38 -13.51 -10.95
CA ASN A 27 1.01 -14.82 -11.54
C ASN A 27 1.89 -16.02 -11.13
N TYR A 28 2.70 -15.91 -10.08
CA TYR A 28 3.67 -16.95 -9.68
C TYR A 28 4.73 -17.27 -10.75
N ASP A 29 5.00 -16.35 -11.66
CA ASP A 29 5.99 -16.52 -12.74
C ASP A 29 7.36 -15.91 -12.42
N GLY A 30 7.52 -15.36 -11.22
CA GLY A 30 8.75 -14.72 -10.76
C GLY A 30 8.88 -13.26 -11.17
N PHE A 31 7.89 -12.66 -11.82
CA PHE A 31 7.94 -11.25 -12.20
C PHE A 31 7.72 -10.31 -11.02
N ASP A 32 8.78 -9.61 -10.61
CA ASP A 32 8.78 -8.64 -9.52
C ASP A 32 8.52 -7.22 -10.06
N GLN A 33 7.28 -6.74 -9.91
CA GLN A 33 6.85 -5.43 -10.38
C GLN A 33 7.55 -4.28 -9.63
N ILE A 34 7.86 -4.46 -8.33
CA ILE A 34 8.55 -3.43 -7.52
C ILE A 34 9.98 -3.24 -8.01
N VAL A 35 10.72 -4.33 -8.21
CA VAL A 35 12.08 -4.26 -8.78
C VAL A 35 12.05 -3.65 -10.18
N SER A 36 11.07 -4.05 -11.00
CA SER A 36 10.91 -3.52 -12.36
C SER A 36 10.64 -2.01 -12.35
N VAL A 37 9.75 -1.51 -11.50
CA VAL A 37 9.45 -0.06 -11.44
C VAL A 37 10.63 0.75 -10.92
N ILE A 38 11.37 0.26 -9.91
CA ILE A 38 12.58 0.93 -9.40
C ILE A 38 13.63 1.05 -10.50
N ASN A 39 13.92 -0.05 -11.20
CA ASN A 39 14.88 -0.04 -12.30
C ASN A 39 14.46 0.91 -13.43
N ASN A 40 13.18 0.91 -13.79
CA ASN A 40 12.68 1.78 -14.85
C ASN A 40 12.70 3.26 -14.43
N LEU A 41 12.38 3.59 -13.17
CA LEU A 41 12.52 4.95 -12.64
C LEU A 41 13.97 5.45 -12.71
N ARG A 42 14.94 4.59 -12.43
CA ARG A 42 16.38 4.92 -12.53
C ARG A 42 16.84 5.13 -13.97
N MET A 43 16.47 4.22 -14.87
CA MET A 43 16.96 4.22 -16.26
C MET A 43 16.19 5.18 -17.16
N ASN A 44 14.90 5.34 -16.93
CA ASN A 44 14.00 6.12 -17.78
C ASN A 44 12.92 6.84 -16.95
N PRO A 45 13.31 7.86 -16.16
CA PRO A 45 12.40 8.56 -15.24
C PRO A 45 11.21 9.23 -15.94
N THR A 46 11.34 9.59 -17.22
CA THR A 46 10.29 10.22 -18.03
C THR A 46 9.29 9.23 -18.63
N SER A 47 9.48 7.92 -18.40
CA SER A 47 8.54 6.89 -18.85
C SER A 47 7.18 7.06 -18.20
N ARG A 48 6.14 6.63 -18.90
CA ARG A 48 4.75 6.60 -18.43
C ARG A 48 4.29 5.18 -18.07
N TYR A 49 5.24 4.24 -17.93
CA TYR A 49 4.99 2.81 -17.65
C TYR A 49 5.33 2.41 -16.23
N HIS A 50 5.52 3.38 -15.32
CA HIS A 50 5.78 3.14 -13.89
C HIS A 50 4.49 2.74 -13.17
N ILE A 51 3.94 1.58 -13.53
CA ILE A 51 2.69 1.06 -12.98
C ILE A 51 2.95 -0.28 -12.28
N VAL A 52 2.35 -0.44 -11.10
CA VAL A 52 2.34 -1.68 -10.34
C VAL A 52 0.90 -2.03 -10.02
N THR A 53 0.47 -3.24 -10.37
CA THR A 53 -0.90 -3.70 -10.12
C THR A 53 -0.95 -4.75 -9.02
N GLY A 54 -1.89 -4.56 -8.08
CA GLY A 54 -2.28 -5.58 -7.11
C GLY A 54 -3.52 -6.35 -7.55
N TRP A 55 -4.19 -5.91 -8.64
CA TRP A 55 -5.38 -6.52 -9.16
C TRP A 55 -5.03 -7.61 -10.19
N ASN A 56 -5.48 -8.83 -9.91
CA ASN A 56 -5.32 -9.94 -10.81
C ASN A 56 -6.67 -10.64 -11.02
N PRO A 57 -7.29 -10.51 -12.21
CA PRO A 57 -8.59 -11.11 -12.48
C PRO A 57 -8.64 -12.63 -12.30
N ASN A 58 -7.52 -13.33 -12.49
CA ASN A 58 -7.44 -14.78 -12.31
C ASN A 58 -7.59 -15.26 -10.85
N GLN A 59 -7.46 -14.33 -9.90
CA GLN A 59 -7.53 -14.63 -8.46
C GLN A 59 -8.91 -14.33 -7.86
N ILE A 60 -9.88 -13.93 -8.70
CA ILE A 60 -11.19 -13.43 -8.27
C ILE A 60 -12.29 -14.31 -8.87
N GLY A 61 -13.40 -14.50 -8.15
CA GLY A 61 -14.56 -15.24 -8.63
C GLY A 61 -14.57 -16.70 -8.19
N TYR A 62 -15.15 -17.58 -9.02
CA TYR A 62 -15.46 -18.99 -8.65
C TYR A 62 -14.24 -19.82 -8.24
N LYS A 63 -13.06 -19.51 -8.75
CA LYS A 63 -11.78 -20.16 -8.38
C LYS A 63 -10.84 -19.21 -7.66
N ALA A 64 -11.39 -18.29 -6.86
CA ALA A 64 -10.61 -17.30 -6.16
C ALA A 64 -9.49 -17.93 -5.32
N THR A 65 -8.27 -17.47 -5.52
CA THR A 65 -7.10 -17.83 -4.69
C THR A 65 -6.80 -16.78 -3.64
N ALA A 66 -7.54 -15.67 -3.66
CA ALA A 66 -7.46 -14.61 -2.66
C ALA A 66 -8.73 -14.61 -1.80
N ALA A 67 -8.58 -14.46 -0.49
CA ALA A 67 -9.69 -14.41 0.46
C ALA A 67 -10.64 -13.22 0.20
N LEU A 68 -10.08 -12.08 -0.22
CA LEU A 68 -10.81 -10.88 -0.63
C LEU A 68 -10.10 -10.27 -1.84
N PRO A 69 -10.84 -9.71 -2.82
CA PRO A 69 -10.23 -8.96 -3.90
C PRO A 69 -9.51 -7.71 -3.39
N ALA A 70 -8.37 -7.38 -3.99
CA ALA A 70 -7.60 -6.19 -3.62
C ALA A 70 -8.46 -4.91 -3.68
N CYS A 71 -8.46 -4.11 -2.62
CA CYS A 71 -9.18 -2.83 -2.57
C CYS A 71 -8.42 -1.74 -3.32
N HIS A 72 -7.13 -1.54 -3.03
CA HIS A 72 -6.27 -0.69 -3.83
C HIS A 72 -5.67 -1.52 -4.96
N MET A 73 -6.09 -1.18 -6.19
CA MET A 73 -5.90 -2.04 -7.36
C MET A 73 -4.55 -1.86 -8.02
N LEU A 74 -4.08 -0.64 -8.10
CA LEU A 74 -2.82 -0.28 -8.72
C LEU A 74 -2.27 1.03 -8.13
N PHE A 75 -0.98 1.23 -8.35
CA PHE A 75 -0.39 2.55 -8.24
C PHE A 75 0.44 2.88 -9.49
N GLN A 76 0.61 4.16 -9.76
CA GLN A 76 1.43 4.69 -10.83
C GLN A 76 2.33 5.79 -10.28
N CYS A 77 3.60 5.77 -10.67
CA CYS A 77 4.55 6.82 -10.38
C CYS A 77 4.76 7.72 -11.59
N ASN A 78 5.04 8.98 -11.32
CA ASN A 78 5.43 9.98 -12.32
C ASN A 78 6.54 10.86 -11.76
N VAL A 79 7.55 11.15 -12.59
CA VAL A 79 8.63 12.05 -12.19
C VAL A 79 8.33 13.45 -12.71
N ARG A 80 8.10 14.37 -11.77
CA ARG A 80 7.79 15.77 -12.05
C ARG A 80 9.06 16.63 -11.95
N GLN A 81 9.28 17.50 -12.93
CA GLN A 81 10.43 18.42 -13.00
C GLN A 81 11.81 17.74 -12.87
N GLY A 82 11.87 16.44 -13.22
CA GLY A 82 13.11 15.65 -13.16
C GLY A 82 13.63 15.31 -11.75
N SER A 83 12.94 15.72 -10.70
CA SER A 83 13.41 15.59 -9.31
C SER A 83 12.38 15.00 -8.35
N TYR A 84 11.09 15.24 -8.55
CA TYR A 84 10.04 14.84 -7.62
C TYR A 84 9.32 13.58 -8.10
N LEU A 85 9.22 12.58 -7.24
CA LEU A 85 8.44 11.37 -7.49
C LEU A 85 7.02 11.57 -6.95
N ASP A 86 6.05 11.68 -7.83
CA ASP A 86 4.63 11.65 -7.47
C ASP A 86 4.12 10.22 -7.56
N LEU A 87 3.24 9.82 -6.64
CA LEU A 87 2.60 8.51 -6.63
C LEU A 87 1.09 8.64 -6.56
N MET A 88 0.39 8.12 -7.57
CA MET A 88 -1.07 8.00 -7.57
C MET A 88 -1.46 6.55 -7.30
N PHE A 89 -2.42 6.32 -6.41
CA PHE A 89 -3.02 4.99 -6.29
C PHE A 89 -4.54 5.02 -6.39
N LEU A 90 -5.07 3.97 -7.04
CA LEU A 90 -6.49 3.78 -7.29
C LEU A 90 -7.06 2.73 -6.35
N GLN A 91 -8.09 3.11 -5.60
CA GLN A 91 -8.79 2.26 -4.66
C GLN A 91 -10.26 2.12 -5.04
N ARG A 92 -10.71 0.87 -5.31
CA ARG A 92 -12.08 0.57 -5.75
C ARG A 92 -13.14 0.58 -4.65
N SER A 93 -12.72 0.37 -3.39
CA SER A 93 -13.60 0.26 -2.23
C SER A 93 -12.86 0.81 -1.01
N CYS A 94 -13.47 1.78 -0.34
CA CYS A 94 -12.79 2.66 0.59
C CYS A 94 -13.58 2.77 1.89
N ASP A 95 -13.27 1.92 2.89
CA ASP A 95 -13.68 2.15 4.27
C ASP A 95 -12.94 3.38 4.79
N LEU A 96 -13.62 4.52 4.79
CA LEU A 96 -13.01 5.82 5.04
C LEU A 96 -12.46 5.95 6.47
N PHE A 97 -13.07 5.28 7.43
CA PHE A 97 -12.69 5.43 8.83
C PHE A 97 -11.53 4.51 9.24
N LEU A 98 -11.61 3.20 8.94
CA LEU A 98 -10.58 2.25 9.34
C LEU A 98 -9.57 1.95 8.22
N GLY A 99 -10.02 1.68 7.02
CA GLY A 99 -9.16 1.20 5.94
C GLY A 99 -8.28 2.27 5.31
N VAL A 100 -8.90 3.38 4.88
CA VAL A 100 -8.24 4.42 4.08
C VAL A 100 -7.07 5.09 4.80
N PRO A 101 -7.12 5.44 6.10
CA PRO A 101 -5.97 6.04 6.78
C PRO A 101 -4.72 5.16 6.76
N TYR A 102 -4.88 3.85 6.94
CA TYR A 102 -3.76 2.90 6.82
C TYR A 102 -3.26 2.77 5.39
N ASN A 103 -4.16 2.83 4.40
CA ASN A 103 -3.76 2.81 3.00
C ASN A 103 -2.92 4.05 2.66
N TRP A 104 -3.37 5.26 3.07
CA TRP A 104 -2.59 6.49 2.86
C TRP A 104 -1.22 6.42 3.52
N ALA A 105 -1.14 5.97 4.78
CA ALA A 105 0.13 5.83 5.49
C ALA A 105 1.06 4.83 4.77
N SER A 106 0.54 3.69 4.34
CA SER A 106 1.31 2.67 3.62
C SER A 106 1.86 3.20 2.29
N TYR A 107 1.03 3.90 1.51
CA TYR A 107 1.48 4.48 0.24
C TYR A 107 2.40 5.71 0.42
N ALA A 108 2.26 6.46 1.50
CA ALA A 108 3.22 7.50 1.85
C ALA A 108 4.60 6.91 2.16
N ILE A 109 4.67 5.83 2.94
CA ILE A 109 5.93 5.11 3.19
C ILE A 109 6.50 4.57 1.88
N LEU A 110 5.67 3.97 1.02
CA LEU A 110 6.09 3.45 -0.28
C LEU A 110 6.65 4.56 -1.18
N LEU A 111 5.98 5.72 -1.25
CA LEU A 111 6.46 6.88 -2.00
C LEU A 111 7.84 7.32 -1.54
N HIS A 112 8.02 7.50 -0.22
CA HIS A 112 9.31 7.89 0.34
C HIS A 112 10.40 6.84 0.08
N LEU A 113 10.08 5.57 0.21
CA LEU A 113 11.01 4.47 -0.06
C LEU A 113 11.43 4.44 -1.54
N LEU A 114 10.47 4.51 -2.46
CA LEU A 114 10.76 4.53 -3.90
C LEU A 114 11.60 5.76 -4.28
N ALA A 115 11.30 6.92 -3.72
CA ALA A 115 12.07 8.13 -3.94
C ALA A 115 13.52 7.95 -3.46
N ALA A 116 13.73 7.47 -2.24
CA ALA A 116 15.06 7.20 -1.69
C ALA A 116 15.85 6.19 -2.54
N LEU A 117 15.20 5.11 -2.98
CA LEU A 117 15.83 4.07 -3.81
C LEU A 117 16.18 4.54 -5.22
N THR A 118 15.58 5.62 -5.70
CA THR A 118 15.77 6.12 -7.08
C THR A 118 16.52 7.46 -7.14
N GLY A 119 16.93 7.99 -5.98
CA GLY A 119 17.60 9.28 -5.88
C GLY A 119 16.70 10.48 -6.17
N LEU A 120 15.38 10.31 -6.01
CA LEU A 120 14.38 11.35 -6.21
C LEU A 120 13.89 11.90 -4.85
N GLU A 121 13.31 13.09 -4.88
CA GLU A 121 12.60 13.65 -3.73
C GLU A 121 11.14 13.15 -3.72
N PRO A 122 10.55 12.83 -2.56
CA PRO A 122 9.13 12.50 -2.51
C PRO A 122 8.29 13.72 -2.88
N GLY A 123 7.41 13.56 -3.85
CA GLY A 123 6.47 14.55 -4.35
C GLY A 123 5.07 14.35 -3.76
N ASP A 124 4.04 14.42 -4.61
CA ASP A 124 2.65 14.33 -4.19
C ASP A 124 2.18 12.88 -4.09
N LEU A 125 1.46 12.55 -3.00
CA LEU A 125 0.68 11.33 -2.89
C LEU A 125 -0.76 11.62 -3.32
N ILE A 126 -1.21 11.00 -4.41
CA ILE A 126 -2.51 11.22 -5.01
C ILE A 126 -3.37 9.98 -4.80
N TRP A 127 -4.51 10.16 -4.13
CA TRP A 127 -5.47 9.08 -3.93
C TRP A 127 -6.69 9.26 -4.80
N VAL A 128 -7.07 8.19 -5.51
CA VAL A 128 -8.30 8.12 -6.29
C VAL A 128 -9.18 7.03 -5.67
N GLY A 129 -10.20 7.44 -4.94
CA GLY A 129 -11.14 6.55 -4.26
C GLY A 129 -12.44 6.40 -5.03
N ASN A 130 -12.87 5.15 -5.26
CA ASN A 130 -14.21 4.82 -5.73
C ASN A 130 -14.96 4.05 -4.62
N SER A 131 -16.28 4.10 -4.61
CA SER A 131 -17.10 3.52 -3.53
C SER A 131 -16.57 3.86 -2.13
N VAL A 132 -16.44 5.17 -1.88
CA VAL A 132 -16.04 5.68 -0.56
C VAL A 132 -17.23 5.63 0.38
N HIS A 133 -17.06 4.99 1.55
CA HIS A 133 -18.13 4.75 2.49
C HIS A 133 -17.65 4.77 3.95
N ILE A 134 -18.61 5.00 4.86
CA ILE A 134 -18.51 4.80 6.30
C ILE A 134 -19.56 3.75 6.67
N TYR A 135 -19.18 2.73 7.42
CA TYR A 135 -20.14 1.74 7.91
C TYR A 135 -21.01 2.34 9.03
N GLU A 136 -22.27 1.95 9.08
CA GLU A 136 -23.23 2.46 10.08
C GLU A 136 -22.74 2.26 11.53
N ASN A 137 -22.09 1.14 11.79
CA ASN A 137 -21.52 0.82 13.11
C ASN A 137 -20.22 1.56 13.45
N GLN A 138 -19.75 2.46 12.57
CA GLN A 138 -18.56 3.30 12.76
C GLN A 138 -18.94 4.79 12.94
N VAL A 139 -20.21 5.17 12.76
CA VAL A 139 -20.64 6.59 12.75
C VAL A 139 -20.27 7.30 14.06
N GLU A 140 -20.56 6.71 15.22
CA GLU A 140 -20.23 7.29 16.53
C GLU A 140 -18.70 7.51 16.69
N ALA A 141 -17.89 6.58 16.19
CA ALA A 141 -16.45 6.69 16.22
C ALA A 141 -15.93 7.82 15.29
N VAL A 142 -16.57 8.01 14.14
CA VAL A 142 -16.28 9.12 13.21
C VAL A 142 -16.63 10.46 13.85
N GLU A 143 -17.81 10.58 14.48
CA GLU A 143 -18.23 11.78 15.19
C GLU A 143 -17.22 12.15 16.30
N THR A 144 -16.80 11.16 17.10
CA THR A 144 -15.75 11.34 18.12
C THR A 144 -14.43 11.82 17.50
N GLN A 145 -14.05 11.33 16.33
CA GLN A 145 -12.83 11.76 15.66
C GLN A 145 -12.94 13.21 15.13
N LEU A 146 -14.09 13.58 14.60
CA LEU A 146 -14.34 14.94 14.07
C LEU A 146 -14.30 16.03 15.13
N GLU A 147 -14.53 15.70 16.40
CA GLU A 147 -14.38 16.62 17.52
C GLU A 147 -12.92 16.92 17.88
N ARG A 148 -11.96 16.11 17.36
CA ARG A 148 -10.54 16.28 17.66
C ARG A 148 -9.93 17.38 16.82
N ILE A 149 -9.05 18.15 17.47
CA ILE A 149 -8.23 19.16 16.77
C ILE A 149 -6.95 18.50 16.31
N PRO A 150 -6.65 18.47 14.99
CA PRO A 150 -5.41 17.92 14.49
C PRO A 150 -4.18 18.58 15.10
N GLY A 151 -3.18 17.78 15.50
CA GLY A 151 -1.90 18.27 15.96
C GLY A 151 -0.93 18.55 14.80
N THR A 152 0.34 18.78 15.15
CA THR A 152 1.42 18.91 14.16
C THR A 152 1.60 17.58 13.42
N LEU A 153 1.75 17.65 12.10
CA LEU A 153 2.01 16.46 11.28
C LEU A 153 3.38 15.86 11.59
N PRO A 154 3.47 14.53 11.74
CA PRO A 154 4.75 13.85 11.90
C PRO A 154 5.56 13.90 10.60
N LYS A 155 6.88 13.73 10.74
CA LYS A 155 7.79 13.57 9.62
C LYS A 155 8.29 12.13 9.55
N LEU A 156 8.13 11.49 8.39
CA LEU A 156 8.74 10.19 8.12
C LEU A 156 10.24 10.38 7.84
N VAL A 157 11.08 9.60 8.52
CA VAL A 157 12.51 9.50 8.28
C VAL A 157 12.84 8.04 8.03
N ILE A 158 13.47 7.76 6.89
CA ILE A 158 13.98 6.44 6.54
C ILE A 158 15.48 6.42 6.84
N ASP A 159 16.01 5.28 7.32
CA ASP A 159 17.45 5.12 7.51
C ASP A 159 18.17 5.10 6.16
N ASN A 160 18.66 6.28 5.78
CA ASN A 160 19.37 6.48 4.52
C ASN A 160 20.71 5.74 4.46
N THR A 161 21.32 5.39 5.60
CA THR A 161 22.60 4.65 5.60
C THR A 161 22.39 3.26 5.04
N LYS A 162 21.35 2.57 5.48
CA LYS A 162 20.99 1.25 4.97
C LYS A 162 20.52 1.32 3.51
N VAL A 163 19.66 2.27 3.18
CA VAL A 163 19.17 2.46 1.81
C VAL A 163 20.34 2.76 0.85
N ASN A 164 21.24 3.67 1.21
CA ASN A 164 22.38 4.04 0.35
C ASN A 164 23.38 2.89 0.17
N SER A 165 23.71 2.15 1.24
CA SER A 165 24.63 1.00 1.14
C SER A 165 24.10 -0.09 0.19
N LEU A 166 22.79 -0.25 0.15
CA LEU A 166 22.13 -1.27 -0.63
C LEU A 166 21.83 -0.83 -2.09
N VAL A 167 21.69 0.47 -2.30
CA VAL A 167 21.61 1.06 -3.64
C VAL A 167 22.94 0.85 -4.40
N GLU A 168 24.08 0.94 -3.71
CA GLU A 168 25.39 0.69 -4.27
C GLU A 168 25.67 -0.80 -4.58
N MET A 169 24.98 -1.72 -3.91
CA MET A 169 25.18 -3.18 -4.07
C MET A 169 24.43 -3.80 -5.26
N GLU A 170 23.75 -3.03 -6.09
CA GLU A 170 22.96 -3.48 -7.27
C GLU A 170 21.89 -4.55 -6.98
N SER A 171 21.60 -4.87 -5.72
CA SER A 171 20.66 -5.93 -5.35
C SER A 171 19.39 -5.40 -4.68
N ILE A 172 18.51 -4.78 -5.46
CA ILE A 172 17.21 -4.30 -4.99
C ILE A 172 16.37 -5.42 -4.34
N PRO A 173 16.31 -6.66 -4.88
CA PRO A 173 15.56 -7.72 -4.24
C PRO A 173 16.02 -8.04 -2.81
N THR A 174 17.33 -8.10 -2.59
CA THR A 174 17.94 -8.35 -1.26
C THR A 174 17.64 -7.19 -0.31
N LEU A 175 17.81 -5.95 -0.77
CA LEU A 175 17.48 -4.76 -0.01
C LEU A 175 16.05 -4.79 0.53
N LEU A 176 15.07 -5.09 -0.33
CA LEU A 176 13.68 -5.12 0.07
C LEU A 176 13.35 -6.23 1.09
N GLN A 177 14.20 -7.26 1.20
CA GLN A 177 14.10 -8.30 2.22
C GLN A 177 14.76 -7.91 3.55
N GLU A 178 15.77 -7.05 3.52
CA GLU A 178 16.52 -6.61 4.70
C GLU A 178 15.89 -5.42 5.42
N LEU A 179 14.96 -4.70 4.77
CA LEU A 179 14.23 -3.61 5.41
C LEU A 179 13.29 -4.14 6.47
N CYS A 180 13.30 -3.51 7.63
CA CYS A 180 12.43 -3.80 8.75
C CYS A 180 11.77 -2.52 9.28
N HIS A 181 10.84 -2.63 10.22
CA HIS A 181 10.06 -1.48 10.68
C HIS A 181 10.91 -0.44 11.42
N GLU A 182 12.03 -0.84 12.02
CA GLU A 182 12.97 0.03 12.69
C GLU A 182 13.69 1.01 11.75
N ASP A 183 13.72 0.68 10.45
CA ASP A 183 14.31 1.55 9.43
C ASP A 183 13.41 2.77 9.11
N PHE A 184 12.17 2.78 9.62
CA PHE A 184 11.17 3.82 9.37
C PHE A 184 10.77 4.51 10.68
N ASN A 185 11.11 5.77 10.83
CA ASN A 185 10.85 6.53 12.05
C ASN A 185 9.88 7.68 11.79
N LEU A 186 8.85 7.82 12.65
CA LEU A 186 7.94 8.95 12.64
C LEU A 186 8.36 9.96 13.72
N ILE A 187 8.97 11.04 13.30
CA ILE A 187 9.39 12.11 14.20
C ILE A 187 8.22 13.05 14.49
N GLY A 188 7.96 13.29 15.77
CA GLY A 188 6.86 14.18 16.21
C GLY A 188 5.47 13.54 16.13
N TYR A 189 5.36 12.21 15.98
CA TYR A 189 4.07 11.53 16.03
C TYR A 189 3.53 11.52 17.48
N ASN A 190 2.42 12.22 17.69
CA ASN A 190 1.75 12.34 18.99
C ASN A 190 0.23 12.13 18.83
N PRO A 191 -0.24 10.87 18.83
CA PRO A 191 -1.65 10.56 18.63
C PRO A 191 -2.51 10.92 19.85
N GLN A 192 -3.77 11.29 19.63
CA GLN A 192 -4.72 11.70 20.67
C GLN A 192 -5.43 10.53 21.38
N GLY A 193 -4.91 9.34 21.29
CA GLY A 193 -5.51 8.16 21.90
C GLY A 193 -6.41 7.38 20.94
N VAL A 194 -6.69 6.12 21.31
CA VAL A 194 -7.38 5.16 20.45
C VAL A 194 -8.88 5.43 20.40
N ILE A 195 -9.44 5.44 19.19
CA ILE A 195 -10.89 5.30 18.97
C ILE A 195 -11.13 3.89 18.44
N LYS A 196 -11.92 3.11 19.14
CA LYS A 196 -12.24 1.74 18.75
C LYS A 196 -13.48 1.72 17.86
N ALA A 197 -13.44 0.98 16.76
CA ALA A 197 -14.59 0.68 15.93
C ALA A 197 -14.51 -0.77 15.43
N PRO A 198 -15.65 -1.41 15.17
CA PRO A 198 -15.67 -2.77 14.64
C PRO A 198 -15.21 -2.79 13.19
N LEU A 199 -14.41 -3.80 12.84
CA LEU A 199 -14.07 -4.07 11.44
C LEU A 199 -15.30 -4.64 10.72
N SER A 200 -15.66 -4.04 9.60
CA SER A 200 -16.76 -4.47 8.73
C SER A 200 -16.24 -4.82 7.34
N THR A 201 -16.73 -5.92 6.78
CA THR A 201 -16.29 -6.42 5.47
C THR A 201 -17.34 -6.27 4.36
N GLY A 202 -18.49 -5.65 4.67
CA GLY A 202 -19.60 -5.49 3.72
C GLY A 202 -20.35 -6.76 3.38
N THR A 203 -19.94 -7.91 3.89
CA THR A 203 -20.65 -9.18 3.74
C THR A 203 -21.72 -9.29 4.83
N VAL A 204 -22.93 -8.81 4.55
CA VAL A 204 -24.11 -9.25 5.29
C VAL A 204 -24.35 -10.71 4.90
N ARG A 205 -23.87 -11.64 5.71
CA ARG A 205 -24.32 -13.03 5.59
C ARG A 205 -25.80 -13.05 5.99
N LYS A 206 -26.69 -13.24 5.00
CA LYS A 206 -28.06 -13.62 5.25
C LYS A 206 -28.13 -15.01 5.84
#